data_a5059a55a2c5d1cfd5fb433141e2838e
#
_entry.id   a5059a55a2c5d1cfd5fb433141e2838e
#
_cell.length_a   1.000
_cell.length_b   1.000
_cell.length_c   1.000
_cell.angle_alpha   90.00
_cell.angle_beta   90.00
_cell.angle_gamma   90.00
#
_symmetry.space_group_name_H-M   'P 1'
#
loop_
_entity.id
_entity.type
_entity.pdbx_description
1 polymer ?
#
loop_
_entity_poly.entity_id
_entity_poly.type
_entity_poly.pdbx_seq_one_letter_code
_entity_poly.pdbx_strand_id
1 'polypeptide(L)'
;MVGDFLGANSATPLENPTIITNIIELFSMMILPVSCIFVFGRMAYDKYEESKANNSVYTLSTKNCNRANKVWMGKEGRTIFVAMSILFVIGLGVCFWSESLGNHAVAQAGVTETLGNMEGKEVRFGVAQSALFTTVTTSFTTGTVNNMHDTLTPLGGLVPLMHMMLNVVFGGAGVGLMNMLIYAIIAVFICGLMIGRTPEYLGKKIEGKEMKLAALCIIIHPLLILGFSALAVSIPEGVNGITNPGFHGLSQVLYEFASSAANNGSGFEGLVDNTLFWNMSCGIVMFLARYLPIIIQLGIAGSL
;
A
#
# COMPACT_ATOMS: atom_id res chain seq x y z
N MET A 1 -12.99 0.78 6.38
CA MET A 1 -14.14 1.66 6.47
C MET A 1 -13.64 3.06 6.31
N VAL A 2 -13.98 3.71 5.26
CA VAL A 2 -13.66 5.11 5.03
C VAL A 2 -14.98 5.85 5.15
N GLY A 3 -15.07 6.81 6.03
CA GLY A 3 -16.29 7.56 6.30
C GLY A 3 -17.32 6.74 7.08
N ASP A 4 -17.27 6.85 8.36
CA ASP A 4 -18.37 6.41 9.20
C ASP A 4 -19.38 7.56 9.39
N PHE A 5 -20.33 7.36 10.27
CA PHE A 5 -21.46 8.27 10.46
C PHE A 5 -21.04 9.73 10.76
N LEU A 6 -19.86 9.95 11.34
CA LEU A 6 -19.35 11.26 11.70
C LEU A 6 -18.40 11.86 10.65
N GLY A 7 -18.03 11.10 9.62
CA GLY A 7 -17.20 11.57 8.52
C GLY A 7 -15.74 11.88 8.86
N ALA A 8 -15.29 11.49 10.04
CA ALA A 8 -13.96 11.84 10.55
C ALA A 8 -12.93 10.71 10.50
N ASN A 9 -13.25 9.60 9.85
CA ASN A 9 -12.33 8.48 9.56
C ASN A 9 -11.53 7.96 10.77
N SER A 10 -12.14 7.87 11.94
CA SER A 10 -11.52 7.46 13.22
C SER A 10 -10.62 8.52 13.89
N ALA A 11 -10.64 9.77 13.45
CA ALA A 11 -9.85 10.83 14.05
C ALA A 11 -10.48 11.41 15.32
N THR A 12 -11.82 11.36 15.43
CA THR A 12 -12.53 12.00 16.54
C THR A 12 -12.52 11.19 17.83
N PRO A 13 -12.63 11.86 19.01
CA PRO A 13 -12.78 11.17 20.29
C PRO A 13 -14.04 10.31 20.39
N LEU A 14 -15.06 10.56 19.58
CA LEU A 14 -16.30 9.77 19.56
C LEU A 14 -16.10 8.40 18.88
N GLU A 15 -15.22 8.32 17.92
CA GLU A 15 -14.92 7.11 17.15
C GLU A 15 -13.72 6.35 17.72
N ASN A 16 -12.67 7.07 18.11
CA ASN A 16 -11.42 6.51 18.63
C ASN A 16 -11.02 7.22 19.95
N PRO A 17 -11.72 6.94 21.06
CA PRO A 17 -11.54 7.68 22.30
C PRO A 17 -10.24 7.35 23.06
N THR A 18 -9.71 6.13 22.90
CA THR A 18 -8.63 5.62 23.75
C THR A 18 -7.48 5.01 22.94
N ILE A 19 -6.35 4.83 23.61
CA ILE A 19 -5.21 4.08 23.05
C ILE A 19 -5.60 2.63 22.70
N ILE A 20 -6.51 2.03 23.47
CA ILE A 20 -6.96 0.64 23.23
C ILE A 20 -7.76 0.57 21.92
N THR A 21 -8.68 1.51 21.68
CA THR A 21 -9.44 1.56 20.43
C THR A 21 -8.51 1.77 19.24
N ASN A 22 -7.53 2.65 19.35
CA ASN A 22 -6.53 2.88 18.33
C ASN A 22 -5.72 1.60 17.99
N ILE A 23 -5.35 0.81 18.99
CA ILE A 23 -4.67 -0.47 18.79
C ILE A 23 -5.59 -1.50 18.11
N ILE A 24 -6.87 -1.56 18.49
CA ILE A 24 -7.85 -2.46 17.85
C ILE A 24 -8.03 -2.10 16.38
N GLU A 25 -8.11 -0.82 16.03
CA GLU A 25 -8.19 -0.35 14.67
C GLU A 25 -6.94 -0.74 13.86
N LEU A 26 -5.73 -0.52 14.40
CA LEU A 26 -4.47 -0.95 13.79
C LEU A 26 -4.46 -2.44 13.49
N PHE A 27 -4.83 -3.28 14.46
CA PHE A 27 -4.92 -4.73 14.25
C PHE A 27 -5.95 -5.11 13.19
N SER A 28 -7.10 -4.45 13.18
CA SER A 28 -8.17 -4.71 12.21
C SER A 28 -7.72 -4.41 10.78
N MET A 29 -6.95 -3.33 10.59
CA MET A 29 -6.38 -2.97 9.30
C MET A 29 -5.34 -3.98 8.80
N MET A 30 -4.51 -4.51 9.70
CA MET A 30 -3.39 -5.39 9.34
C MET A 30 -3.80 -6.85 9.11
N ILE A 31 -4.81 -7.35 9.82
CA ILE A 31 -5.10 -8.80 9.90
C ILE A 31 -5.46 -9.41 8.55
N LEU A 32 -6.28 -8.74 7.74
CA LEU A 32 -6.72 -9.27 6.45
C LEU A 32 -5.60 -9.32 5.40
N PRO A 33 -4.85 -8.23 5.13
CA PRO A 33 -3.77 -8.27 4.16
C PRO A 33 -2.65 -9.24 4.55
N VAL A 34 -2.30 -9.30 5.84
CA VAL A 34 -1.29 -10.23 6.33
C VAL A 34 -1.76 -11.68 6.18
N SER A 35 -3.02 -11.99 6.50
CA SER A 35 -3.56 -13.34 6.35
C SER A 35 -3.52 -13.84 4.90
N CYS A 36 -3.71 -12.97 3.91
CA CYS A 36 -3.59 -13.32 2.49
C CYS A 36 -2.20 -13.86 2.14
N ILE A 37 -1.14 -13.26 2.70
CA ILE A 37 0.24 -13.71 2.45
C ILE A 37 0.48 -15.08 3.09
N PHE A 38 -0.04 -15.31 4.30
CA PHE A 38 0.07 -16.62 4.95
C PHE A 38 -0.66 -17.71 4.17
N VAL A 39 -1.89 -17.44 3.71
CA VAL A 39 -2.67 -18.36 2.89
C VAL A 39 -1.94 -18.67 1.59
N PHE A 40 -1.46 -17.66 0.87
CA PHE A 40 -0.66 -17.84 -0.35
C PHE A 40 0.57 -18.73 -0.09
N GLY A 41 1.36 -18.40 0.94
CA GLY A 41 2.56 -19.15 1.27
C GLY A 41 2.28 -20.61 1.62
N ARG A 42 1.15 -20.90 2.27
CA ARG A 42 0.71 -22.27 2.57
C ARG A 42 0.27 -23.00 1.30
N MET A 43 -0.55 -22.38 0.46
CA MET A 43 -1.01 -22.98 -0.79
C MET A 43 0.15 -23.29 -1.75
N ALA A 44 1.12 -22.39 -1.87
CA ALA A 44 2.31 -22.59 -2.69
C ALA A 44 3.17 -23.76 -2.17
N TYR A 45 3.27 -23.92 -0.85
CA TYR A 45 4.00 -25.02 -0.23
C TYR A 45 3.31 -26.38 -0.45
N ASP A 46 2.00 -26.47 -0.23
CA ASP A 46 1.22 -27.67 -0.41
C ASP A 46 1.31 -28.20 -1.85
N LYS A 47 1.20 -27.29 -2.82
CA LYS A 47 1.34 -27.65 -4.25
C LYS A 47 2.76 -28.12 -4.62
N TYR A 48 3.79 -27.53 -4.01
CA TYR A 48 5.17 -27.98 -4.23
C TYR A 48 5.40 -29.39 -3.70
N GLU A 49 4.91 -29.73 -2.50
CA GLU A 49 5.02 -31.07 -1.91
C GLU A 49 4.22 -32.11 -2.71
N GLU A 50 3.04 -31.75 -3.21
CA GLU A 50 2.23 -32.62 -4.09
C GLU A 50 2.96 -32.92 -5.40
N SER A 51 3.55 -31.93 -6.05
CA SER A 51 4.34 -32.10 -7.27
C SER A 51 5.55 -33.02 -7.03
N LYS A 52 6.21 -32.86 -5.88
CA LYS A 52 7.35 -33.71 -5.51
C LYS A 52 6.93 -35.15 -5.21
N ALA A 53 5.76 -35.36 -4.63
CA ALA A 53 5.20 -36.68 -4.36
C ALA A 53 4.81 -37.41 -5.67
N ASN A 54 4.22 -36.70 -6.63
CA ASN A 54 3.84 -37.25 -7.93
C ASN A 54 5.05 -37.64 -8.81
N ASN A 55 6.17 -36.94 -8.65
CA ASN A 55 7.41 -37.23 -9.37
C ASN A 55 8.23 -38.36 -8.71
N SER A 56 7.95 -38.71 -7.46
CA SER A 56 8.55 -39.86 -6.77
C SER A 56 7.60 -41.05 -6.85
N VAL A 57 7.85 -41.96 -7.82
CA VAL A 57 7.02 -43.16 -8.09
C VAL A 57 6.97 -44.14 -6.89
N TYR A 58 7.73 -43.96 -5.86
CA TYR A 58 7.78 -44.82 -4.66
C TYR A 58 7.91 -44.03 -3.36
N THR A 59 6.94 -44.15 -2.58
CA THR A 59 6.75 -43.95 -1.11
C THR A 59 5.65 -42.99 -0.77
N LEU A 60 4.44 -43.49 -0.79
CA LEU A 60 3.32 -43.02 0.04
C LEU A 60 3.70 -43.27 1.50
N SER A 61 4.44 -42.37 2.11
CA SER A 61 4.65 -42.36 3.55
C SER A 61 3.70 -41.35 4.15
N THR A 62 2.76 -41.83 4.94
CA THR A 62 1.85 -41.08 5.82
C THR A 62 2.55 -40.08 6.76
N LYS A 63 3.87 -40.10 6.83
CA LYS A 63 4.70 -39.13 7.56
C LYS A 63 4.72 -37.72 6.93
N ASN A 64 4.47 -37.57 5.64
CA ASN A 64 4.55 -36.26 4.98
C ASN A 64 3.30 -35.41 5.16
N CYS A 65 2.13 -36.03 5.33
CA CYS A 65 0.88 -35.33 5.62
C CYS A 65 0.93 -34.58 6.97
N ASN A 66 1.58 -35.18 7.96
CA ASN A 66 1.77 -34.56 9.27
C ASN A 66 2.83 -33.42 9.27
N ARG A 67 3.71 -33.38 8.29
CA ARG A 67 4.72 -32.33 8.15
C ARG A 67 4.17 -31.09 7.45
N ALA A 68 3.29 -31.23 6.46
CA ALA A 68 2.59 -30.16 5.81
C ALA A 68 1.71 -29.37 6.77
N ASN A 69 1.04 -30.05 7.71
CA ASN A 69 0.24 -29.41 8.76
C ASN A 69 1.08 -28.60 9.78
N LYS A 70 2.39 -28.74 9.79
CA LYS A 70 3.29 -28.06 10.74
C LYS A 70 3.99 -26.82 10.15
N VAL A 71 3.86 -26.57 8.84
CA VAL A 71 4.49 -25.42 8.17
C VAL A 71 3.48 -24.27 8.12
N TRP A 72 3.70 -23.26 8.93
CA TRP A 72 2.85 -22.07 9.02
C TRP A 72 2.85 -21.28 7.70
N MET A 73 4.00 -21.19 7.04
CA MET A 73 4.18 -20.44 5.79
C MET A 73 5.32 -21.07 4.99
N GLY A 74 5.09 -21.31 3.69
CA GLY A 74 6.12 -21.80 2.76
C GLY A 74 7.24 -20.79 2.54
N LYS A 75 8.32 -21.22 1.88
CA LYS A 75 9.49 -20.37 1.61
C LYS A 75 9.11 -19.13 0.79
N GLU A 76 8.28 -19.29 -0.23
CA GLU A 76 7.81 -18.20 -1.11
C GLU A 76 7.03 -17.12 -0.34
N GLY A 77 6.04 -17.53 0.45
CA GLY A 77 5.28 -16.59 1.28
C GLY A 77 6.15 -15.87 2.30
N ARG A 78 7.15 -16.56 2.88
CA ARG A 78 8.10 -15.95 3.83
C ARG A 78 8.96 -14.90 3.15
N THR A 79 9.45 -15.16 1.95
CA THR A 79 10.27 -14.20 1.19
C THR A 79 9.48 -12.94 0.89
N ILE A 80 8.23 -13.07 0.42
CA ILE A 80 7.32 -11.95 0.16
C ILE A 80 7.04 -11.18 1.44
N PHE A 81 6.68 -11.87 2.53
CA PHE A 81 6.40 -11.25 3.81
C PHE A 81 7.59 -10.44 4.36
N VAL A 82 8.81 -11.01 4.27
CA VAL A 82 10.03 -10.32 4.73
C VAL A 82 10.29 -9.08 3.87
N ALA A 83 10.17 -9.17 2.54
CA ALA A 83 10.36 -8.03 1.64
C ALA A 83 9.39 -6.89 1.95
N MET A 84 8.10 -7.19 2.11
CA MET A 84 7.08 -6.20 2.48
C MET A 84 7.34 -5.61 3.87
N SER A 85 7.74 -6.45 4.84
CA SER A 85 8.04 -6.00 6.21
C SER A 85 9.25 -5.07 6.26
N ILE A 86 10.28 -5.30 5.45
CA ILE A 86 11.44 -4.41 5.35
C ILE A 86 11.01 -3.03 4.86
N LEU A 87 10.22 -2.96 3.79
CA LEU A 87 9.70 -1.69 3.25
C LEU A 87 8.84 -0.96 4.29
N PHE A 88 7.97 -1.68 4.98
CA PHE A 88 7.13 -1.14 6.04
C PHE A 88 7.96 -0.55 7.20
N VAL A 89 8.96 -1.29 7.70
CA VAL A 89 9.80 -0.86 8.82
C VAL A 89 10.65 0.35 8.43
N ILE A 90 11.19 0.39 7.21
CA ILE A 90 11.91 1.57 6.70
C ILE A 90 10.97 2.78 6.65
N GLY A 91 9.76 2.64 6.07
CA GLY A 91 8.78 3.72 6.02
C GLY A 91 8.38 4.21 7.41
N LEU A 92 8.08 3.31 8.33
CA LEU A 92 7.76 3.66 9.72
C LEU A 92 8.92 4.41 10.41
N GLY A 93 10.15 3.92 10.22
CA GLY A 93 11.34 4.57 10.80
C GLY A 93 11.54 5.99 10.26
N VAL A 94 11.40 6.20 8.97
CA VAL A 94 11.52 7.53 8.34
C VAL A 94 10.40 8.46 8.79
N CYS A 95 9.15 7.98 8.81
CA CYS A 95 8.00 8.78 9.25
C CYS A 95 8.17 9.20 10.73
N PHE A 96 8.44 8.26 11.61
CA PHE A 96 8.62 8.54 13.04
C PHE A 96 9.80 9.48 13.30
N TRP A 97 10.94 9.25 12.64
CA TRP A 97 12.12 10.09 12.78
C TRP A 97 11.84 11.53 12.33
N SER A 98 11.21 11.70 11.17
CA SER A 98 10.87 13.01 10.62
C SER A 98 9.89 13.78 11.51
N GLU A 99 8.83 13.13 11.97
CA GLU A 99 7.82 13.74 12.84
C GLU A 99 8.37 14.08 14.25
N SER A 100 9.35 13.31 14.73
CA SER A 100 10.01 13.57 16.02
C SER A 100 10.94 14.79 16.00
N LEU A 101 11.46 15.18 14.82
CA LEU A 101 12.31 16.36 14.68
C LEU A 101 11.55 17.68 14.72
N GLY A 102 10.21 17.64 14.60
CA GLY A 102 9.37 18.82 14.49
C GLY A 102 9.30 19.43 13.09
N ASN A 103 8.47 20.44 12.92
CA ASN A 103 8.26 21.14 11.65
C ASN A 103 8.94 22.50 11.65
N HIS A 104 9.95 22.68 10.80
CA HIS A 104 10.68 23.93 10.67
C HIS A 104 9.79 25.16 10.39
N ALA A 105 8.70 25.01 9.65
CA ALA A 105 7.79 26.10 9.35
C ALA A 105 7.03 26.56 10.60
N VAL A 106 6.61 25.63 11.45
CA VAL A 106 5.92 25.91 12.73
C VAL A 106 6.89 26.54 13.74
N ALA A 107 8.15 26.04 13.78
CA ALA A 107 9.19 26.63 14.61
C ALA A 107 9.52 28.08 14.20
N GLN A 108 9.54 28.39 12.90
CA GLN A 108 9.72 29.78 12.41
C GLN A 108 8.56 30.69 12.77
N ALA A 109 7.35 30.18 12.93
CA ALA A 109 6.18 30.92 13.41
C ALA A 109 6.24 31.21 14.95
N GLY A 110 7.30 30.77 15.65
CA GLY A 110 7.51 31.02 17.07
C GLY A 110 6.86 30.02 18.02
N VAL A 111 6.36 28.89 17.50
CA VAL A 111 5.82 27.81 18.32
C VAL A 111 6.93 26.85 18.73
N THR A 112 7.01 26.56 20.04
CA THR A 112 7.99 25.61 20.56
C THR A 112 7.49 24.17 20.46
N GLU A 113 8.14 23.36 19.65
CA GLU A 113 7.79 21.96 19.41
C GLU A 113 8.64 21.00 20.26
N THR A 114 8.47 21.05 21.59
CA THR A 114 9.25 20.17 22.51
C THR A 114 8.90 18.70 22.40
N LEU A 115 7.74 18.36 21.84
CA LEU A 115 7.24 16.99 21.69
C LEU A 115 7.33 16.45 20.23
N GLY A 116 8.01 17.18 19.34
CA GLY A 116 8.00 16.91 17.90
C GLY A 116 6.83 17.60 17.20
N ASN A 117 6.61 17.29 15.94
CA ASN A 117 5.52 17.87 15.15
C ASN A 117 4.15 17.38 15.64
N MET A 118 3.48 18.24 16.41
CA MET A 118 2.12 17.98 16.93
C MET A 118 1.01 18.62 16.09
N GLU A 119 1.36 19.32 15.01
CA GLU A 119 0.37 19.91 14.12
C GLU A 119 -0.55 18.83 13.52
N GLY A 120 -1.86 19.03 13.57
CA GLY A 120 -2.85 18.08 13.08
C GLY A 120 -2.88 16.72 13.80
N LYS A 121 -2.24 16.61 14.97
CA LYS A 121 -2.20 15.38 15.78
C LYS A 121 -2.91 15.55 17.11
N GLU A 122 -3.56 14.49 17.55
CA GLU A 122 -4.23 14.45 18.84
C GLU A 122 -3.24 14.21 19.99
N VAL A 123 -3.30 15.02 21.04
CA VAL A 123 -2.42 14.90 22.20
C VAL A 123 -2.50 13.52 22.86
N ARG A 124 -3.68 12.89 22.84
CA ARG A 124 -3.91 11.54 23.40
C ARG A 124 -3.12 10.45 22.70
N PHE A 125 -2.75 10.63 21.43
CA PHE A 125 -1.98 9.66 20.64
C PHE A 125 -0.50 10.03 20.54
N GLY A 126 -0.21 11.33 20.49
CA GLY A 126 1.16 11.84 20.34
C GLY A 126 1.77 11.48 18.98
N VAL A 127 3.03 11.86 18.78
CA VAL A 127 3.75 11.69 17.51
C VAL A 127 3.94 10.20 17.15
N ALA A 128 4.27 9.36 18.12
CA ALA A 128 4.62 7.95 17.87
C ALA A 128 3.42 7.14 17.33
N GLN A 129 2.26 7.28 17.96
CA GLN A 129 1.07 6.55 17.51
C GLN A 129 0.51 7.13 16.21
N SER A 130 0.61 8.43 16.00
CA SER A 130 0.21 9.08 14.75
C SER A 130 1.08 8.62 13.58
N ALA A 131 2.40 8.59 13.74
CA ALA A 131 3.32 8.09 12.71
C ALA A 131 3.09 6.60 12.39
N LEU A 132 2.84 5.78 13.42
CA LEU A 132 2.50 4.36 13.22
C LEU A 132 1.18 4.21 12.46
N PHE A 133 0.15 4.96 12.85
CA PHE A 133 -1.17 4.88 12.22
C PHE A 133 -1.12 5.33 10.77
N THR A 134 -0.46 6.45 10.46
CA THR A 134 -0.22 6.94 9.11
C THR A 134 0.49 5.90 8.23
N THR A 135 1.54 5.28 8.76
CA THR A 135 2.28 4.25 8.03
C THR A 135 1.43 3.00 7.80
N VAL A 136 0.65 2.55 8.79
CA VAL A 136 -0.22 1.39 8.66
C VAL A 136 -1.34 1.67 7.67
N THR A 137 -2.09 2.76 7.81
CA THR A 137 -3.24 3.04 6.94
C THR A 137 -2.85 3.13 5.47
N THR A 138 -1.68 3.67 5.16
CA THR A 138 -1.20 3.81 3.78
C THR A 138 -0.55 2.54 3.23
N SER A 139 0.16 1.77 4.07
CA SER A 139 0.72 0.47 3.67
C SER A 139 -0.37 -0.58 3.43
N PHE A 140 -1.39 -0.60 4.26
CA PHE A 140 -2.49 -1.55 4.18
C PHE A 140 -3.70 -1.03 3.38
N THR A 141 -3.56 0.16 2.79
CA THR A 141 -4.56 0.84 1.94
C THR A 141 -5.97 0.85 2.55
N THR A 142 -6.09 1.31 3.80
CA THR A 142 -7.35 1.30 4.53
C THR A 142 -8.07 2.64 4.49
N GLY A 143 -7.34 3.76 4.54
CA GLY A 143 -7.87 5.13 4.48
C GLY A 143 -8.35 5.71 5.79
N THR A 144 -8.43 4.92 6.85
CA THR A 144 -8.70 5.41 8.22
C THR A 144 -7.53 6.24 8.70
N VAL A 145 -7.77 7.35 9.39
CA VAL A 145 -6.74 8.26 9.89
C VAL A 145 -6.97 8.62 11.36
N ASN A 146 -5.92 8.86 12.11
CA ASN A 146 -5.98 9.40 13.48
C ASN A 146 -5.28 10.75 13.60
N ASN A 147 -4.78 11.29 12.50
CA ASN A 147 -4.10 12.58 12.39
C ASN A 147 -4.27 13.12 10.98
N MET A 148 -4.13 14.43 10.80
CA MET A 148 -4.14 15.05 9.48
C MET A 148 -2.85 14.73 8.73
N HIS A 149 -2.98 14.21 7.51
CA HIS A 149 -1.81 13.89 6.68
C HIS A 149 -1.22 15.14 6.00
N ASP A 150 -2.01 16.18 5.79
CA ASP A 150 -1.58 17.44 5.17
C ASP A 150 -0.55 18.20 6.04
N THR A 151 -0.59 17.99 7.36
CA THR A 151 0.30 18.65 8.33
C THR A 151 1.56 17.86 8.67
N LEU A 152 1.78 16.73 8.00
CA LEU A 152 3.01 15.97 8.15
C LEU A 152 4.21 16.76 7.63
N THR A 153 5.36 16.52 8.25
CA THR A 153 6.64 17.04 7.72
C THR A 153 6.87 16.54 6.29
N PRO A 154 7.67 17.23 5.45
CA PRO A 154 7.87 16.82 4.06
C PRO A 154 8.33 15.36 3.88
N LEU A 155 9.24 14.88 4.75
CA LEU A 155 9.67 13.47 4.74
C LEU A 155 8.61 12.56 5.36
N GLY A 156 7.90 13.01 6.39
CA GLY A 156 6.76 12.28 6.98
C GLY A 156 5.66 12.05 5.95
N GLY A 157 5.29 13.06 5.16
CA GLY A 157 4.29 12.98 4.10
C GLY A 157 4.74 12.21 2.86
N LEU A 158 6.06 12.14 2.60
CA LEU A 158 6.61 11.31 1.51
C LEU A 158 6.33 9.81 1.72
N VAL A 159 6.36 9.33 2.98
CA VAL A 159 6.18 7.91 3.28
C VAL A 159 4.78 7.41 2.87
N PRO A 160 3.66 8.03 3.32
CA PRO A 160 2.34 7.60 2.90
C PRO A 160 2.14 7.72 1.38
N LEU A 161 2.66 8.79 0.76
CA LEU A 161 2.61 8.96 -0.69
C LEU A 161 3.34 7.81 -1.41
N MET A 162 4.57 7.47 -0.99
CA MET A 162 5.33 6.35 -1.56
C MET A 162 4.62 5.01 -1.40
N HIS A 163 4.05 4.73 -0.22
CA HIS A 163 3.35 3.48 0.02
C HIS A 163 2.16 3.31 -0.92
N MET A 164 1.40 4.39 -1.16
CA MET A 164 0.25 4.37 -2.06
C MET A 164 0.67 4.30 -3.54
N MET A 165 1.72 5.02 -3.93
CA MET A 165 2.24 4.95 -5.31
C MET A 165 2.81 3.57 -5.66
N LEU A 166 3.49 2.91 -4.73
CA LEU A 166 4.00 1.54 -4.92
C LEU A 166 2.87 0.50 -4.85
N ASN A 167 1.92 0.68 -3.95
CA ASN A 167 0.78 -0.20 -3.70
C ASN A 167 1.14 -1.70 -3.61
N VAL A 168 2.30 -1.99 -2.99
CA VAL A 168 2.84 -3.36 -2.81
C VAL A 168 3.15 -3.71 -1.37
N VAL A 169 3.23 -2.71 -0.47
CA VAL A 169 3.55 -2.93 0.95
C VAL A 169 2.29 -3.39 1.66
N PHE A 170 2.12 -4.67 1.79
CA PHE A 170 0.91 -5.37 2.25
C PHE A 170 -0.33 -5.10 1.38
N GLY A 171 -0.66 -3.82 1.10
CA GLY A 171 -1.82 -3.40 0.31
C GLY A 171 -3.15 -3.92 0.88
N GLY A 172 -4.29 -3.42 0.47
CA GLY A 172 -5.60 -3.89 0.95
C GLY A 172 -5.79 -5.42 0.84
N ALA A 173 -6.99 -5.92 1.03
CA ALA A 173 -7.32 -7.36 1.05
C ALA A 173 -6.87 -8.11 -0.22
N GLY A 174 -5.58 -8.46 -0.30
CA GLY A 174 -4.97 -9.24 -1.39
C GLY A 174 -4.36 -8.44 -2.54
N VAL A 175 -4.67 -7.15 -2.71
CA VAL A 175 -4.16 -6.35 -3.84
C VAL A 175 -2.64 -6.16 -3.75
N GLY A 176 -2.11 -5.84 -2.58
CA GLY A 176 -0.65 -5.71 -2.40
C GLY A 176 0.09 -7.01 -2.67
N LEU A 177 -0.47 -8.16 -2.26
CA LEU A 177 0.09 -9.46 -2.59
C LEU A 177 0.10 -9.70 -4.11
N MET A 178 -1.00 -9.42 -4.80
CA MET A 178 -1.11 -9.58 -6.26
C MET A 178 -0.11 -8.68 -6.99
N ASN A 179 0.02 -7.42 -6.58
CA ASN A 179 1.01 -6.50 -7.14
C ASN A 179 2.43 -6.98 -6.86
N MET A 180 2.72 -7.45 -5.64
CA MET A 180 4.04 -8.00 -5.29
C MET A 180 4.39 -9.24 -6.12
N LEU A 181 3.42 -10.07 -6.47
CA LEU A 181 3.63 -11.20 -7.38
C LEU A 181 4.02 -10.73 -8.79
N ILE A 182 3.44 -9.64 -9.29
CA ILE A 182 3.86 -9.05 -10.58
C ILE A 182 5.32 -8.59 -10.52
N TYR A 183 5.73 -7.90 -9.45
CA TYR A 183 7.13 -7.52 -9.25
C TYR A 183 8.05 -8.74 -9.15
N ALA A 184 7.62 -9.81 -8.45
CA ALA A 184 8.38 -11.06 -8.37
C ALA A 184 8.55 -11.72 -9.75
N ILE A 185 7.50 -11.77 -10.58
CA ILE A 185 7.53 -12.29 -11.93
C ILE A 185 8.55 -11.52 -12.78
N ILE A 186 8.52 -10.19 -12.73
CA ILE A 186 9.46 -9.34 -13.47
C ILE A 186 10.89 -9.54 -12.98
N ALA A 187 11.10 -9.59 -11.67
CA ALA A 187 12.43 -9.81 -11.08
C ALA A 187 13.00 -11.17 -11.50
N VAL A 188 12.20 -12.24 -11.45
CA VAL A 188 12.62 -13.58 -11.87
C VAL A 188 12.92 -13.61 -13.37
N PHE A 189 12.13 -12.92 -14.19
CA PHE A 189 12.36 -12.84 -15.63
C PHE A 189 13.68 -12.14 -15.94
N ILE A 190 13.93 -10.97 -15.34
CA ILE A 190 15.18 -10.21 -15.55
C ILE A 190 16.38 -11.04 -15.07
N CYS A 191 16.31 -11.60 -13.87
CA CYS A 191 17.38 -12.44 -13.34
C CYS A 191 17.64 -13.69 -14.19
N GLY A 192 16.57 -14.33 -14.70
CA GLY A 192 16.67 -15.47 -15.58
C GLY A 192 17.39 -15.14 -16.89
N LEU A 193 17.04 -14.02 -17.51
CA LEU A 193 17.71 -13.55 -18.73
C LEU A 193 19.19 -13.21 -18.50
N MET A 194 19.51 -12.57 -17.35
CA MET A 194 20.91 -12.26 -17.02
C MET A 194 21.79 -13.50 -16.84
N ILE A 195 21.22 -14.60 -16.34
CA ILE A 195 21.95 -15.86 -16.11
C ILE A 195 21.91 -16.76 -17.36
N GLY A 196 21.08 -16.43 -18.37
CA GLY A 196 20.91 -17.23 -19.59
C GLY A 196 20.08 -18.50 -19.35
N ARG A 197 19.19 -18.51 -18.35
CA ARG A 197 18.25 -19.62 -18.07
C ARG A 197 16.83 -19.20 -18.41
N THR A 198 15.99 -20.17 -18.77
CA THR A 198 14.54 -19.93 -18.92
C THR A 198 13.96 -19.47 -17.58
N PRO A 199 13.32 -18.29 -17.51
CA PRO A 199 12.74 -17.82 -16.28
C PRO A 199 11.52 -18.68 -15.90
N GLU A 200 11.52 -19.20 -14.67
CA GLU A 200 10.44 -20.01 -14.12
C GLU A 200 10.04 -19.48 -12.73
N TYR A 201 8.75 -19.32 -12.50
CA TYR A 201 8.21 -18.96 -11.20
C TYR A 201 7.09 -19.92 -10.78
N LEU A 202 7.16 -20.46 -9.57
CA LEU A 202 6.22 -21.46 -9.04
C LEU A 202 6.02 -22.68 -9.97
N GLY A 203 7.09 -23.10 -10.67
CA GLY A 203 7.07 -24.23 -11.60
C GLY A 203 6.39 -23.94 -12.94
N LYS A 204 6.12 -22.68 -13.25
CA LYS A 204 5.60 -22.23 -14.53
C LYS A 204 6.63 -21.39 -15.27
N LYS A 205 6.77 -21.60 -16.57
CA LYS A 205 7.65 -20.81 -17.43
C LYS A 205 7.00 -19.45 -17.69
N ILE A 206 7.81 -18.40 -17.62
CA ILE A 206 7.39 -17.04 -17.93
C ILE A 206 7.87 -16.71 -19.34
N GLU A 207 6.93 -16.46 -20.24
CA GLU A 207 7.21 -16.11 -21.62
C GLU A 207 7.04 -14.60 -21.88
N GLY A 208 7.33 -14.16 -23.09
CA GLY A 208 7.21 -12.76 -23.48
C GLY A 208 5.80 -12.19 -23.42
N LYS A 209 4.76 -13.04 -23.48
CA LYS A 209 3.35 -12.62 -23.36
C LYS A 209 3.02 -12.19 -21.94
N GLU A 210 3.38 -13.01 -20.95
CA GLU A 210 3.17 -12.72 -19.53
C GLU A 210 3.96 -11.48 -19.12
N MET A 211 5.17 -11.30 -19.65
CA MET A 211 5.98 -10.11 -19.39
C MET A 211 5.39 -8.82 -19.95
N LYS A 212 4.79 -8.86 -21.15
CA LYS A 212 4.09 -7.68 -21.69
C LYS A 212 2.91 -7.29 -20.81
N LEU A 213 2.12 -8.25 -20.34
CA LEU A 213 1.01 -8.00 -19.44
C LEU A 213 1.49 -7.51 -18.07
N ALA A 214 2.55 -8.07 -17.53
CA ALA A 214 3.13 -7.63 -16.27
C ALA A 214 3.67 -6.18 -16.36
N ALA A 215 4.36 -5.84 -17.42
CA ALA A 215 4.83 -4.46 -17.67
C ALA A 215 3.65 -3.49 -17.80
N LEU A 216 2.60 -3.87 -18.54
CA LEU A 216 1.39 -3.05 -18.65
C LEU A 216 0.73 -2.82 -17.30
N CYS A 217 0.64 -3.86 -16.47
CA CYS A 217 0.07 -3.78 -15.12
C CYS A 217 0.80 -2.75 -14.24
N ILE A 218 2.15 -2.71 -14.30
CA ILE A 218 2.93 -1.73 -13.53
C ILE A 218 2.76 -0.31 -14.07
N ILE A 219 2.66 -0.13 -15.38
CA ILE A 219 2.58 1.21 -16.00
C ILE A 219 1.21 1.87 -15.74
N ILE A 220 0.12 1.13 -15.65
CA ILE A 220 -1.23 1.68 -15.48
C ILE A 220 -1.33 2.53 -14.22
N HIS A 221 -0.81 2.08 -13.10
CA HIS A 221 -0.94 2.78 -11.83
C HIS A 221 -0.29 4.19 -11.85
N PRO A 222 1.00 4.35 -12.17
CA PRO A 222 1.62 5.66 -12.29
C PRO A 222 1.04 6.50 -13.45
N LEU A 223 0.59 5.87 -14.55
CA LEU A 223 -0.03 6.59 -15.65
C LEU A 223 -1.33 7.30 -15.20
N LEU A 224 -2.17 6.62 -14.44
CA LEU A 224 -3.40 7.20 -13.90
C LEU A 224 -3.08 8.31 -12.89
N ILE A 225 -2.19 8.08 -11.95
CA ILE A 225 -1.81 9.07 -10.94
C ILE A 225 -1.26 10.33 -11.59
N LEU A 226 -0.21 10.20 -12.40
CA LEU A 226 0.47 11.34 -13.01
C LEU A 226 -0.39 12.03 -14.08
N GLY A 227 -1.14 11.26 -14.86
CA GLY A 227 -2.01 11.80 -15.92
C GLY A 227 -3.13 12.66 -15.35
N PHE A 228 -3.83 12.17 -14.33
CA PHE A 228 -4.90 12.94 -13.69
C PHE A 228 -4.37 14.08 -12.82
N SER A 229 -3.20 13.92 -12.20
CA SER A 229 -2.53 15.05 -11.52
C SER A 229 -2.16 16.16 -12.50
N ALA A 230 -1.60 15.81 -13.65
CA ALA A 230 -1.30 16.79 -14.71
C ALA A 230 -2.57 17.47 -15.23
N LEU A 231 -3.66 16.72 -15.39
CA LEU A 231 -4.95 17.26 -15.79
C LEU A 231 -5.47 18.27 -14.74
N ALA A 232 -5.44 17.92 -13.46
CA ALA A 232 -5.95 18.75 -12.37
C ALA A 232 -5.20 20.08 -12.25
N VAL A 233 -3.87 20.07 -12.38
CA VAL A 233 -3.09 21.34 -12.36
C VAL A 233 -3.21 22.17 -13.63
N SER A 234 -3.77 21.61 -14.70
CA SER A 234 -3.97 22.31 -15.98
C SER A 234 -5.34 22.95 -16.10
N ILE A 235 -6.30 22.59 -15.24
CA ILE A 235 -7.69 23.05 -15.30
C ILE A 235 -7.98 23.95 -14.11
N PRO A 236 -8.66 25.11 -14.30
CA PRO A 236 -8.98 26.03 -13.20
C PRO A 236 -9.76 25.38 -12.04
N GLU A 237 -10.68 24.47 -12.35
CA GLU A 237 -11.48 23.75 -11.36
C GLU A 237 -10.62 22.88 -10.43
N GLY A 238 -9.54 22.31 -10.94
CA GLY A 238 -8.58 21.55 -10.15
C GLY A 238 -7.69 22.45 -9.29
N VAL A 239 -7.17 23.54 -9.88
CA VAL A 239 -6.30 24.50 -9.19
C VAL A 239 -7.02 25.25 -8.07
N ASN A 240 -8.30 25.57 -8.23
CA ASN A 240 -9.10 26.27 -7.23
C ASN A 240 -9.28 25.47 -5.94
N GLY A 241 -9.09 24.14 -5.96
CA GLY A 241 -9.12 23.29 -4.78
C GLY A 241 -7.85 23.33 -3.93
N ILE A 242 -6.74 23.86 -4.48
CA ILE A 242 -5.45 23.88 -3.79
C ILE A 242 -5.43 25.02 -2.78
N THR A 243 -5.27 24.68 -1.51
CA THR A 243 -5.21 25.67 -0.42
C THR A 243 -3.80 26.14 -0.11
N ASN A 244 -2.80 25.26 -0.32
CA ASN A 244 -1.40 25.56 -0.06
C ASN A 244 -0.67 25.77 -1.39
N PRO A 245 -0.23 27.02 -1.70
CA PRO A 245 0.45 27.29 -2.96
C PRO A 245 1.87 26.69 -3.01
N GLY A 246 2.37 26.46 -4.22
CA GLY A 246 3.72 25.97 -4.46
C GLY A 246 3.85 24.45 -4.41
N PHE A 247 4.97 23.95 -3.90
CA PHE A 247 5.28 22.51 -3.91
C PHE A 247 4.32 21.66 -3.07
N HIS A 248 3.84 22.21 -1.97
CA HIS A 248 2.89 21.50 -1.12
C HIS A 248 1.53 21.32 -1.84
N GLY A 249 1.05 22.32 -2.57
CA GLY A 249 -0.17 22.17 -3.38
C GLY A 249 -0.06 21.09 -4.46
N LEU A 250 1.11 20.97 -5.10
CA LEU A 250 1.35 19.84 -6.01
C LEU A 250 1.28 18.50 -5.28
N SER A 251 1.82 18.43 -4.07
CA SER A 251 1.76 17.22 -3.24
C SER A 251 0.32 16.89 -2.84
N GLN A 252 -0.54 17.89 -2.54
CA GLN A 252 -1.96 17.68 -2.27
C GLN A 252 -2.65 17.00 -3.46
N VAL A 253 -2.47 17.53 -4.66
CA VAL A 253 -3.05 16.97 -5.89
C VAL A 253 -2.53 15.56 -6.16
N LEU A 254 -1.22 15.36 -6.04
CA LEU A 254 -0.59 14.06 -6.30
C LEU A 254 -1.04 13.00 -5.28
N TYR A 255 -1.18 13.40 -4.02
CA TYR A 255 -1.64 12.52 -2.95
C TYR A 255 -3.08 12.06 -3.19
N GLU A 256 -3.97 12.97 -3.59
CA GLU A 256 -5.37 12.67 -3.85
C GLU A 256 -5.54 11.61 -4.94
N PHE A 257 -4.83 11.75 -6.08
CA PHE A 257 -4.88 10.74 -7.13
C PHE A 257 -4.10 9.46 -6.77
N ALA A 258 -3.04 9.53 -5.97
CA ALA A 258 -2.35 8.34 -5.46
C ALA A 258 -3.23 7.54 -4.51
N SER A 259 -3.96 8.22 -3.63
CA SER A 259 -4.94 7.61 -2.72
C SER A 259 -6.10 6.99 -3.49
N SER A 260 -6.66 7.71 -4.46
CA SER A 260 -7.73 7.21 -5.33
C SER A 260 -7.28 5.98 -6.13
N ALA A 261 -6.07 6.01 -6.71
CA ALA A 261 -5.53 4.89 -7.48
C ALA A 261 -5.20 3.68 -6.61
N ALA A 262 -4.67 3.88 -5.41
CA ALA A 262 -4.46 2.81 -4.43
C ALA A 262 -5.77 2.29 -3.81
N ASN A 263 -6.89 3.01 -4.02
CA ASN A 263 -8.17 2.77 -3.34
C ASN A 263 -8.01 2.82 -1.81
N ASN A 264 -7.20 3.75 -1.31
CA ASN A 264 -6.96 3.97 0.11
C ASN A 264 -8.11 4.80 0.70
N GLY A 265 -8.25 6.06 0.29
CA GLY A 265 -9.31 6.97 0.71
C GLY A 265 -8.89 8.04 1.71
N SER A 266 -7.61 8.08 2.16
CA SER A 266 -7.07 9.24 2.87
C SER A 266 -6.67 10.33 1.87
N GLY A 267 -6.79 11.58 2.26
CA GLY A 267 -6.36 12.75 1.48
C GLY A 267 -5.30 13.56 2.22
N PHE A 268 -4.76 14.57 1.57
CA PHE A 268 -4.20 15.73 2.25
C PHE A 268 -5.36 16.69 2.48
N GLU A 269 -5.80 16.76 3.73
CA GLU A 269 -7.09 17.35 4.13
C GLU A 269 -7.19 18.86 3.88
N GLY A 270 -6.08 19.49 3.51
CA GLY A 270 -6.06 20.87 3.03
C GLY A 270 -6.64 21.04 1.61
N LEU A 271 -6.73 19.99 0.80
CA LEU A 271 -7.32 20.07 -0.54
C LEU A 271 -8.84 20.21 -0.44
N VAL A 272 -9.42 21.21 -1.15
CA VAL A 272 -10.88 21.36 -1.26
C VAL A 272 -11.37 20.46 -2.39
N ASP A 273 -11.53 19.19 -2.10
CA ASP A 273 -11.89 18.14 -3.03
C ASP A 273 -13.41 17.94 -3.22
N ASN A 274 -14.22 18.63 -2.41
CA ASN A 274 -15.69 18.54 -2.46
C ASN A 274 -16.29 19.30 -3.66
N THR A 275 -15.79 19.01 -4.85
CA THR A 275 -16.30 19.59 -6.11
C THR A 275 -16.63 18.49 -7.12
N LEU A 276 -17.44 18.83 -8.13
CA LEU A 276 -17.81 17.88 -9.17
C LEU A 276 -16.57 17.35 -9.91
N PHE A 277 -15.58 18.22 -10.18
CA PHE A 277 -14.35 17.84 -10.87
C PHE A 277 -13.58 16.76 -10.07
N TRP A 278 -13.31 17.01 -8.78
CA TRP A 278 -12.58 16.07 -7.93
C TRP A 278 -13.34 14.76 -7.75
N ASN A 279 -14.63 14.84 -7.42
CA ASN A 279 -15.45 13.63 -7.23
C ASN A 279 -15.49 12.73 -8.46
N MET A 280 -15.67 13.32 -9.66
CA MET A 280 -15.72 12.55 -10.91
C MET A 280 -14.35 12.00 -11.31
N SER A 281 -13.30 12.82 -11.24
CA SER A 281 -11.95 12.39 -11.62
C SER A 281 -11.41 11.31 -10.70
N CYS A 282 -11.54 11.47 -9.38
CA CYS A 282 -11.16 10.45 -8.39
C CYS A 282 -11.96 9.16 -8.57
N GLY A 283 -13.27 9.25 -8.83
CA GLY A 283 -14.11 8.08 -9.10
C GLY A 283 -13.66 7.30 -10.34
N ILE A 284 -13.31 7.98 -11.43
CA ILE A 284 -12.79 7.35 -12.66
C ILE A 284 -11.43 6.69 -12.38
N VAL A 285 -10.52 7.40 -11.71
CA VAL A 285 -9.19 6.86 -11.35
C VAL A 285 -9.33 5.63 -10.48
N MET A 286 -10.18 5.69 -9.45
CA MET A 286 -10.46 4.56 -8.54
C MET A 286 -10.96 3.34 -9.29
N PHE A 287 -11.92 3.52 -10.21
CA PHE A 287 -12.46 2.44 -11.02
C PHE A 287 -11.40 1.82 -11.94
N LEU A 288 -10.68 2.62 -12.70
CA LEU A 288 -9.68 2.14 -13.64
C LEU A 288 -8.49 1.48 -12.93
N ALA A 289 -7.97 2.10 -11.87
CA ALA A 289 -6.83 1.59 -11.11
C ALA A 289 -7.15 0.29 -10.35
N ARG A 290 -8.42 0.01 -10.07
CA ARG A 290 -8.83 -1.26 -9.45
C ARG A 290 -9.03 -2.36 -10.49
N TYR A 291 -9.85 -2.11 -11.50
CA TYR A 291 -10.28 -3.18 -12.41
C TYR A 291 -9.25 -3.54 -13.48
N LEU A 292 -8.52 -2.57 -14.04
CA LEU A 292 -7.54 -2.87 -15.09
C LEU A 292 -6.42 -3.79 -14.60
N PRO A 293 -5.76 -3.55 -13.45
CA PRO A 293 -4.75 -4.48 -12.94
C PRO A 293 -5.33 -5.88 -12.66
N ILE A 294 -6.52 -6.00 -12.08
CA ILE A 294 -7.15 -7.29 -11.80
C ILE A 294 -7.38 -8.09 -13.09
N ILE A 295 -7.92 -7.45 -14.13
CA ILE A 295 -8.15 -8.10 -15.43
C ILE A 295 -6.84 -8.59 -16.03
N ILE A 296 -5.78 -7.76 -15.98
CA ILE A 296 -4.46 -8.13 -16.50
C ILE A 296 -3.86 -9.29 -15.70
N GLN A 297 -3.95 -9.25 -14.38
CA GLN A 297 -3.43 -10.29 -13.50
C GLN A 297 -4.15 -11.63 -13.73
N LEU A 298 -5.47 -11.60 -13.91
CA LEU A 298 -6.25 -12.77 -14.32
C LEU A 298 -5.86 -13.25 -15.72
N GLY A 299 -5.56 -12.34 -16.65
CA GLY A 299 -5.04 -12.66 -17.96
C GLY A 299 -3.68 -13.37 -17.91
N ILE A 300 -2.78 -12.95 -17.01
CA ILE A 300 -1.51 -13.64 -16.77
C ILE A 300 -1.76 -15.03 -16.19
N ALA A 301 -2.62 -15.13 -15.18
CA ALA A 301 -2.94 -16.44 -14.57
C ALA A 301 -3.59 -17.41 -15.55
N GLY A 302 -4.38 -16.90 -16.50
CA GLY A 302 -5.00 -17.74 -17.55
C GLY A 302 -4.06 -18.13 -18.69
N SER A 303 -2.91 -17.43 -18.86
CA SER A 303 -1.90 -17.76 -19.88
C SER A 303 -0.83 -18.72 -19.35
N LEU A 304 -0.65 -18.83 -18.04
CA LEU A 304 0.26 -19.75 -17.36
C LEU A 304 -0.37 -21.13 -17.16
#